data_862580c31b7b1b7bc89e540682afea51
#
_entry.id   862580c31b7b1b7bc89e540682afea51
#
_cell.length_a   1.000
_cell.length_b   1.000
_cell.length_c   1.000
_cell.angle_alpha   90.00
_cell.angle_beta   90.00
_cell.angle_gamma   90.00
#
_symmetry.space_group_name_H-M   'P 1'
#
loop_
_entity.id
_entity.type
_entity.pdbx_description
1 polymer ?
#
loop_
_entity_poly.entity_id
_entity_poly.type
_entity_poly.pdbx_seq_one_letter_code
_entity_poly.pdbx_strand_id
1 'polypeptide(L)'
;MDGATVDTQTRPVNVILLGPPGAGKGTQALRVVDTHGMVQLSTGDMLRAAKDSGTEMGNRVAEVMARGDLVTDEIVIWLIEEKRTGGDAAGFIFDGFPRTLAQADALGALLEKTGHRLDAVIALEVDDEILVNRIVGRAEEARAAGQPVRADDNAESLKLRLTEYYKKTAPLLGYFHAKGVLQSIDAMGELDAIAETLSAMVKDAAI
;
A
#
# COMPACT_ATOMS: atom_id res chain seq x y z
N MET A 1 -11.88 -25.48 39.44
CA MET A 1 -11.46 -24.06 39.12
C MET A 1 -10.98 -24.06 37.70
N ASP A 2 -11.91 -23.86 36.78
CA ASP A 2 -11.63 -23.89 35.35
C ASP A 2 -11.02 -22.53 34.96
N GLY A 3 -9.73 -22.58 34.64
CA GLY A 3 -9.05 -21.44 34.06
C GLY A 3 -9.58 -21.23 32.64
N ALA A 4 -10.50 -20.31 32.48
CA ALA A 4 -10.86 -19.81 31.16
C ALA A 4 -9.62 -19.16 30.56
N THR A 5 -8.99 -19.86 29.62
CA THR A 5 -8.06 -19.25 28.64
C THR A 5 -8.86 -18.22 27.87
N VAL A 6 -8.66 -16.95 28.19
CA VAL A 6 -9.13 -15.86 27.37
C VAL A 6 -8.33 -15.97 26.06
N ASP A 7 -8.96 -16.59 25.07
CA ASP A 7 -8.49 -16.54 23.70
C ASP A 7 -8.60 -15.06 23.25
N THR A 8 -7.51 -14.34 23.40
CA THR A 8 -7.38 -13.01 22.82
C THR A 8 -7.24 -13.20 21.31
N GLN A 9 -8.36 -13.42 20.63
CA GLN A 9 -8.41 -13.22 19.18
C GLN A 9 -7.99 -11.78 18.93
N THR A 10 -6.72 -11.62 18.59
CA THR A 10 -6.19 -10.33 18.18
C THR A 10 -6.95 -9.93 16.92
N ARG A 11 -7.72 -8.84 17.01
CA ARG A 11 -8.46 -8.33 15.86
C ARG A 11 -7.52 -8.03 14.69
N PRO A 12 -7.98 -8.17 13.45
CA PRO A 12 -7.17 -7.82 12.27
C PRO A 12 -6.68 -6.37 12.33
N VAL A 13 -5.39 -6.17 12.07
CA VAL A 13 -4.73 -4.86 12.06
C VAL A 13 -4.72 -4.30 10.64
N ASN A 14 -5.21 -3.08 10.45
CA ASN A 14 -5.28 -2.43 9.16
C ASN A 14 -4.34 -1.23 9.10
N VAL A 15 -3.35 -1.28 8.22
CA VAL A 15 -2.30 -0.28 8.09
C VAL A 15 -2.23 0.25 6.66
N ILE A 16 -2.11 1.56 6.51
CA ILE A 16 -1.81 2.21 5.22
C ILE A 16 -0.32 2.54 5.18
N LEU A 17 0.34 2.21 4.08
CA LEU A 17 1.67 2.72 3.77
C LEU A 17 1.58 3.90 2.81
N LEU A 18 1.98 5.08 3.26
CA LEU A 18 2.12 6.29 2.45
C LEU A 18 3.59 6.52 2.07
N GLY A 19 3.79 7.30 1.04
CA GLY A 19 5.12 7.72 0.59
C GLY A 19 5.19 7.83 -0.94
N PRO A 20 6.16 8.58 -1.46
CA PRO A 20 6.30 8.80 -2.89
C PRO A 20 6.58 7.51 -3.68
N PRO A 21 6.40 7.52 -5.01
CA PRO A 21 6.85 6.43 -5.85
C PRO A 21 8.37 6.24 -5.71
N GLY A 22 8.82 4.99 -5.55
CA GLY A 22 10.23 4.70 -5.28
C GLY A 22 10.63 4.66 -3.79
N ALA A 23 9.74 5.03 -2.85
CA ALA A 23 10.04 5.02 -1.42
C ALA A 23 10.25 3.62 -0.80
N GLY A 24 9.98 2.54 -1.52
CA GLY A 24 10.17 1.18 -1.01
C GLY A 24 8.96 0.55 -0.34
N LYS A 25 7.77 1.18 -0.40
CA LYS A 25 6.53 0.68 0.22
C LYS A 25 6.27 -0.80 -0.03
N GLY A 26 6.28 -1.22 -1.30
CA GLY A 26 5.99 -2.60 -1.66
C GLY A 26 7.00 -3.60 -1.10
N THR A 27 8.29 -3.26 -1.11
CA THR A 27 9.37 -4.08 -0.53
C THR A 27 9.18 -4.25 0.98
N GLN A 28 8.89 -3.16 1.67
CA GLN A 28 8.68 -3.17 3.12
C GLN A 28 7.35 -3.85 3.49
N ALA A 29 6.30 -3.66 2.70
CA ALA A 29 5.01 -4.33 2.92
C ALA A 29 5.15 -5.85 2.88
N LEU A 30 5.88 -6.41 1.92
CA LEU A 30 6.12 -7.85 1.83
C LEU A 30 6.81 -8.40 3.08
N ARG A 31 7.82 -7.70 3.61
CA ARG A 31 8.53 -8.11 4.83
C ARG A 31 7.63 -8.13 6.06
N VAL A 32 6.77 -7.11 6.19
CA VAL A 32 5.79 -7.05 7.29
C VAL A 32 4.74 -8.16 7.15
N VAL A 33 4.27 -8.42 5.94
CA VAL A 33 3.33 -9.51 5.64
C VAL A 33 3.88 -10.85 6.10
N ASP A 34 5.13 -11.16 5.73
CA ASP A 34 5.78 -12.42 6.09
C ASP A 34 5.97 -12.55 7.62
N THR A 35 6.25 -11.43 8.29
CA THR A 35 6.50 -11.42 9.75
C THR A 35 5.23 -11.52 10.58
N HIS A 36 4.13 -10.89 10.13
CA HIS A 36 2.91 -10.72 10.93
C HIS A 36 1.71 -11.53 10.41
N GLY A 37 1.85 -12.31 9.35
CA GLY A 37 0.74 -13.08 8.76
C GLY A 37 -0.37 -12.17 8.19
N MET A 38 -0.02 -10.95 7.78
CA MET A 38 -0.95 -10.00 7.17
C MET A 38 -1.09 -10.24 5.67
N VAL A 39 -2.00 -9.54 5.02
CA VAL A 39 -2.18 -9.55 3.57
C VAL A 39 -1.88 -8.18 3.00
N GLN A 40 -0.98 -8.10 2.02
CA GLN A 40 -0.75 -6.87 1.28
C GLN A 40 -1.84 -6.66 0.22
N LEU A 41 -2.47 -5.50 0.26
CA LEU A 41 -3.40 -5.02 -0.75
C LEU A 41 -2.71 -3.94 -1.60
N SER A 42 -1.86 -4.39 -2.53
CA SER A 42 -1.18 -3.52 -3.49
C SER A 42 -2.11 -3.22 -4.65
N THR A 43 -2.68 -2.01 -4.68
CA THR A 43 -3.57 -1.62 -5.79
C THR A 43 -2.88 -1.66 -7.14
N GLY A 44 -1.59 -1.32 -7.20
CA GLY A 44 -0.82 -1.42 -8.44
C GLY A 44 -0.71 -2.85 -8.96
N ASP A 45 -0.48 -3.82 -8.09
CA ASP A 45 -0.38 -5.23 -8.47
C ASP A 45 -1.76 -5.82 -8.78
N MET A 46 -2.78 -5.48 -7.99
CA MET A 46 -4.17 -5.89 -8.27
C MET A 46 -4.66 -5.39 -9.63
N LEU A 47 -4.38 -4.13 -9.98
CA LEU A 47 -4.74 -3.56 -11.28
C LEU A 47 -3.99 -4.22 -12.44
N ARG A 48 -2.70 -4.54 -12.26
CA ARG A 48 -1.93 -5.30 -13.26
C ARG A 48 -2.50 -6.72 -13.43
N ALA A 49 -2.76 -7.42 -12.34
CA ALA A 49 -3.35 -8.75 -12.38
C ALA A 49 -4.76 -8.74 -13.01
N ALA A 50 -5.59 -7.74 -12.68
CA ALA A 50 -6.91 -7.57 -13.29
C ALA A 50 -6.79 -7.35 -14.80
N LYS A 51 -5.90 -6.46 -15.25
CA LYS A 51 -5.63 -6.20 -16.66
C LYS A 51 -5.27 -7.49 -17.41
N ASP A 52 -4.46 -8.35 -16.81
CA ASP A 52 -3.96 -9.57 -17.44
C ASP A 52 -4.95 -10.75 -17.32
N SER A 53 -6.03 -10.59 -16.55
CA SER A 53 -7.02 -11.67 -16.30
C SER A 53 -7.93 -11.99 -17.49
N GLY A 54 -8.08 -11.07 -18.47
CA GLY A 54 -9.02 -11.21 -19.57
C GLY A 54 -10.51 -11.15 -19.20
N THR A 55 -10.83 -10.87 -17.93
CA THR A 55 -12.20 -10.68 -17.46
C THR A 55 -12.80 -9.37 -17.98
N GLU A 56 -14.12 -9.21 -17.93
CA GLU A 56 -14.78 -7.95 -18.31
C GLU A 56 -14.24 -6.76 -17.49
N MET A 57 -14.08 -6.95 -16.18
CA MET A 57 -13.49 -5.94 -15.31
C MET A 57 -12.02 -5.69 -15.67
N GLY A 58 -11.26 -6.73 -15.95
CA GLY A 58 -9.86 -6.62 -16.39
C GLY A 58 -9.71 -5.83 -17.68
N ASN A 59 -10.60 -6.03 -18.65
CA ASN A 59 -10.61 -5.27 -19.90
C ASN A 59 -10.92 -3.79 -19.65
N ARG A 60 -11.87 -3.46 -18.78
CA ARG A 60 -12.17 -2.07 -18.37
C ARG A 60 -10.96 -1.41 -17.69
N VAL A 61 -10.29 -2.12 -16.77
CA VAL A 61 -9.05 -1.65 -16.13
C VAL A 61 -7.96 -1.41 -17.18
N ALA A 62 -7.78 -2.33 -18.14
CA ALA A 62 -6.79 -2.21 -19.20
C ALA A 62 -7.03 -0.96 -20.07
N GLU A 63 -8.27 -0.68 -20.45
CA GLU A 63 -8.64 0.50 -21.24
C GLU A 63 -8.36 1.81 -20.49
N VAL A 64 -8.70 1.89 -19.19
CA VAL A 64 -8.43 3.06 -18.36
C VAL A 64 -6.92 3.29 -18.23
N MET A 65 -6.17 2.23 -17.92
CA MET A 65 -4.71 2.31 -17.80
C MET A 65 -4.02 2.68 -19.12
N ALA A 66 -4.52 2.18 -20.25
CA ALA A 66 -3.97 2.48 -21.58
C ALA A 66 -4.12 3.96 -21.96
N ARG A 67 -5.17 4.62 -21.49
CA ARG A 67 -5.38 6.07 -21.66
C ARG A 67 -4.56 6.92 -20.69
N GLY A 68 -3.88 6.31 -19.72
CA GLY A 68 -3.18 7.01 -18.64
C GLY A 68 -4.11 7.60 -17.58
N ASP A 69 -5.39 7.25 -17.62
CA ASP A 69 -6.39 7.69 -16.64
C ASP A 69 -6.19 6.98 -15.30
N LEU A 70 -6.66 7.62 -14.22
CA LEU A 70 -6.78 6.95 -12.92
C LEU A 70 -7.97 5.98 -12.98
N VAL A 71 -7.74 4.77 -12.49
CA VAL A 71 -8.84 3.82 -12.27
C VAL A 71 -9.80 4.40 -11.23
N THR A 72 -11.10 4.27 -11.45
CA THR A 72 -12.10 4.88 -10.58
C THR A 72 -12.04 4.28 -9.17
N ASP A 73 -12.40 5.10 -8.18
CA ASP A 73 -12.39 4.71 -6.77
C ASP A 73 -13.25 3.47 -6.52
N GLU A 74 -14.37 3.33 -7.24
CA GLU A 74 -15.27 2.18 -7.17
C GLU A 74 -14.58 0.86 -7.56
N ILE A 75 -13.78 0.88 -8.64
CA ILE A 75 -13.03 -0.31 -9.09
C ILE A 75 -11.97 -0.70 -8.04
N VAL A 76 -11.28 0.27 -7.47
CA VAL A 76 -10.25 0.00 -6.46
C VAL A 76 -10.88 -0.56 -5.18
N ILE A 77 -11.98 0.01 -4.72
CA ILE A 77 -12.71 -0.46 -3.54
C ILE A 77 -13.25 -1.87 -3.77
N TRP A 78 -13.82 -2.13 -4.94
CA TRP A 78 -14.29 -3.47 -5.29
C TRP A 78 -13.16 -4.52 -5.25
N LEU A 79 -11.99 -4.21 -5.81
CA LEU A 79 -10.81 -5.09 -5.75
C LEU A 79 -10.36 -5.36 -4.30
N ILE A 80 -10.44 -4.35 -3.43
CA ILE A 80 -10.12 -4.49 -2.00
C ILE A 80 -11.14 -5.38 -1.30
N GLU A 81 -12.44 -5.18 -1.56
CA GLU A 81 -13.51 -6.00 -1.00
C GLU A 81 -13.35 -7.47 -1.40
N GLU A 82 -13.10 -7.74 -2.69
CA GLU A 82 -12.90 -9.10 -3.20
C GLU A 82 -11.73 -9.81 -2.51
N LYS A 83 -10.61 -9.12 -2.34
CA LYS A 83 -9.42 -9.67 -1.68
C LYS A 83 -9.62 -9.91 -0.19
N ARG A 84 -10.42 -9.08 0.49
CA ARG A 84 -10.69 -9.22 1.93
C ARG A 84 -11.60 -10.38 2.27
N THR A 85 -12.46 -10.81 1.35
CA THR A 85 -13.40 -11.92 1.58
C THR A 85 -12.75 -13.30 1.55
N GLY A 86 -11.44 -13.38 1.29
CA GLY A 86 -10.73 -14.64 0.99
C GLY A 86 -10.08 -15.39 2.16
N GLY A 87 -10.26 -15.00 3.45
CA GLY A 87 -9.68 -15.78 4.56
C GLY A 87 -9.42 -15.02 5.87
N ASP A 88 -8.95 -15.75 6.87
CA ASP A 88 -8.61 -15.26 8.23
C ASP A 88 -7.21 -14.61 8.24
N ALA A 89 -7.08 -13.41 7.66
CA ALA A 89 -5.83 -12.67 7.73
C ALA A 89 -5.66 -11.98 9.08
N ALA A 90 -4.44 -11.96 9.63
CA ALA A 90 -4.10 -11.20 10.84
C ALA A 90 -4.27 -9.69 10.66
N GLY A 91 -4.43 -9.22 9.41
CA GLY A 91 -4.67 -7.83 9.07
C GLY A 91 -4.33 -7.53 7.61
N PHE A 92 -4.46 -6.26 7.25
CA PHE A 92 -4.24 -5.80 5.89
C PHE A 92 -3.27 -4.62 5.83
N ILE A 93 -2.36 -4.66 4.86
CA ILE A 93 -1.49 -3.54 4.50
C ILE A 93 -1.96 -2.97 3.18
N PHE A 94 -2.45 -1.73 3.19
CA PHE A 94 -2.87 -1.00 2.00
C PHE A 94 -1.65 -0.30 1.39
N ASP A 95 -1.21 -0.75 0.22
CA ASP A 95 -0.09 -0.17 -0.54
C ASP A 95 -0.59 0.46 -1.83
N GLY A 96 -0.35 1.76 -1.99
CA GLY A 96 -0.79 2.54 -3.13
C GLY A 96 -2.28 2.94 -3.11
N PHE A 97 -2.96 2.78 -2.00
CA PHE A 97 -4.31 3.23 -1.72
C PHE A 97 -4.47 3.54 -0.22
N PRO A 98 -5.14 4.65 0.16
CA PRO A 98 -5.72 5.68 -0.70
C PRO A 98 -4.67 6.59 -1.34
N ARG A 99 -5.02 7.27 -2.44
CA ARG A 99 -4.21 8.30 -3.09
C ARG A 99 -4.87 9.68 -3.09
N THR A 100 -6.13 9.77 -2.71
CA THR A 100 -6.91 11.01 -2.62
C THR A 100 -7.72 11.04 -1.33
N LEU A 101 -8.18 12.23 -0.92
CA LEU A 101 -9.05 12.38 0.25
C LEU A 101 -10.35 11.59 0.10
N ALA A 102 -10.96 11.62 -1.10
CA ALA A 102 -12.17 10.86 -1.37
C ALA A 102 -11.96 9.34 -1.19
N GLN A 103 -10.81 8.83 -1.63
CA GLN A 103 -10.43 7.43 -1.41
C GLN A 103 -10.19 7.11 0.07
N ALA A 104 -9.61 8.04 0.82
CA ALA A 104 -9.39 7.86 2.27
C ALA A 104 -10.72 7.79 3.03
N ASP A 105 -11.68 8.63 2.69
CA ASP A 105 -13.03 8.59 3.26
C ASP A 105 -13.76 7.29 2.88
N ALA A 106 -13.69 6.88 1.61
CA ALA A 106 -14.31 5.66 1.13
C ALA A 106 -13.71 4.40 1.80
N LEU A 107 -12.39 4.35 2.01
CA LEU A 107 -11.74 3.26 2.75
C LEU A 107 -12.20 3.24 4.21
N GLY A 108 -12.27 4.39 4.86
CA GLY A 108 -12.78 4.51 6.22
C GLY A 108 -14.19 3.96 6.36
N ALA A 109 -15.10 4.36 5.47
CA ALA A 109 -16.48 3.86 5.43
C ALA A 109 -16.56 2.35 5.15
N LEU A 110 -15.71 1.82 4.27
CA LEU A 110 -15.63 0.40 3.99
C LEU A 110 -15.18 -0.40 5.22
N LEU A 111 -14.13 0.06 5.91
CA LEU A 111 -13.64 -0.59 7.12
C LEU A 111 -14.72 -0.60 8.20
N GLU A 112 -15.37 0.54 8.46
CA GLU A 112 -16.45 0.66 9.44
C GLU A 112 -17.63 -0.26 9.11
N LYS A 113 -18.12 -0.26 7.87
CA LYS A 113 -19.20 -1.13 7.38
C LYS A 113 -18.91 -2.61 7.63
N THR A 114 -17.64 -3.00 7.60
CA THR A 114 -17.19 -4.39 7.77
C THR A 114 -16.71 -4.71 9.20
N GLY A 115 -16.97 -3.82 10.17
CA GLY A 115 -16.60 -4.01 11.58
C GLY A 115 -15.10 -3.89 11.84
N HIS A 116 -14.38 -3.23 10.96
CA HIS A 116 -12.94 -2.97 11.07
C HIS A 116 -12.66 -1.49 11.28
N ARG A 117 -11.44 -1.17 11.67
CA ARG A 117 -10.94 0.21 11.74
C ARG A 117 -9.58 0.32 11.07
N LEU A 118 -9.18 1.53 10.75
CA LEU A 118 -7.81 1.86 10.40
C LEU A 118 -7.01 2.04 11.70
N ASP A 119 -5.94 1.29 11.86
CA ASP A 119 -5.15 1.26 13.09
C ASP A 119 -3.94 2.19 13.02
N ALA A 120 -3.26 2.24 11.88
CA ALA A 120 -2.14 3.14 11.65
C ALA A 120 -2.01 3.54 10.19
N VAL A 121 -1.42 4.70 9.99
CA VAL A 121 -0.92 5.17 8.68
C VAL A 121 0.56 5.47 8.86
N ILE A 122 1.40 4.77 8.11
CA ILE A 122 2.85 4.92 8.23
C ILE A 122 3.37 5.56 6.95
N ALA A 123 3.94 6.76 7.08
CA ALA A 123 4.55 7.50 5.98
C ALA A 123 6.05 7.18 5.89
N LEU A 124 6.48 6.69 4.74
CA LEU A 124 7.89 6.50 4.40
C LEU A 124 8.44 7.82 3.87
N GLU A 125 9.30 8.48 4.64
CA GLU A 125 9.95 9.74 4.27
C GLU A 125 11.23 9.43 3.50
N VAL A 126 11.37 10.04 2.33
CA VAL A 126 12.50 9.80 1.41
C VAL A 126 12.80 11.10 0.66
N ASP A 127 14.08 11.39 0.46
CA ASP A 127 14.50 12.48 -0.41
C ASP A 127 14.23 12.17 -1.88
N ASP A 128 13.64 13.11 -2.59
CA ASP A 128 13.31 12.97 -4.00
C ASP A 128 14.54 12.70 -4.89
N GLU A 129 15.71 13.22 -4.49
CA GLU A 129 16.95 13.06 -5.25
C GLU A 129 17.38 11.60 -5.43
N ILE A 130 17.07 10.75 -4.44
CA ILE A 130 17.43 9.33 -4.52
C ILE A 130 16.37 8.47 -5.21
N LEU A 131 15.15 8.96 -5.36
CA LEU A 131 14.05 8.19 -5.94
C LEU A 131 14.31 7.80 -7.40
N VAL A 132 14.97 8.67 -8.17
CA VAL A 132 15.36 8.36 -9.54
C VAL A 132 16.31 7.17 -9.58
N ASN A 133 17.34 7.19 -8.74
CA ASN A 133 18.32 6.10 -8.66
C ASN A 133 17.67 4.78 -8.23
N ARG A 134 16.75 4.82 -7.26
CA ARG A 134 16.00 3.64 -6.80
C ARG A 134 15.12 3.04 -7.91
N ILE A 135 14.45 3.87 -8.70
CA ILE A 135 13.58 3.40 -9.80
C ILE A 135 14.41 2.81 -10.94
N VAL A 136 15.50 3.48 -11.33
CA VAL A 136 16.41 2.98 -12.37
C VAL A 136 17.09 1.70 -11.92
N GLY A 137 17.60 1.65 -10.67
CA GLY A 137 18.22 0.47 -10.09
C GLY A 137 17.25 -0.74 -10.07
N ARG A 138 16.00 -0.54 -9.69
CA ARG A 138 14.97 -1.59 -9.74
C ARG A 138 14.77 -2.16 -11.16
N ALA A 139 14.78 -1.27 -12.17
CA ALA A 139 14.67 -1.70 -13.56
C ALA A 139 15.90 -2.52 -14.02
N GLU A 140 17.09 -2.15 -13.55
CA GLU A 140 18.33 -2.88 -13.84
C GLU A 140 18.37 -4.23 -13.13
N GLU A 141 17.99 -4.28 -11.87
CA GLU A 141 17.86 -5.52 -11.08
C GLU A 141 16.87 -6.50 -11.74
N ALA A 142 15.71 -6.02 -12.17
CA ALA A 142 14.73 -6.85 -12.87
C ALA A 142 15.30 -7.44 -14.16
N ARG A 143 16.04 -6.63 -14.97
CA ARG A 143 16.71 -7.12 -16.18
C ARG A 143 17.76 -8.18 -15.86
N ALA A 144 18.58 -7.93 -14.84
CA ALA A 144 19.63 -8.86 -14.42
C ALA A 144 19.05 -10.20 -13.92
N ALA A 145 17.88 -10.16 -13.28
CA ALA A 145 17.15 -11.33 -12.81
C ALA A 145 16.30 -12.02 -13.90
N GLY A 146 16.31 -11.53 -15.14
CA GLY A 146 15.46 -12.06 -16.22
C GLY A 146 13.96 -11.83 -15.99
N GLN A 147 13.59 -10.88 -15.14
CA GLN A 147 12.21 -10.52 -14.83
C GLN A 147 11.68 -9.40 -15.72
N PRO A 148 10.36 -9.32 -15.94
CA PRO A 148 9.78 -8.21 -16.68
C PRO A 148 10.04 -6.86 -16.01
N VAL A 149 10.62 -5.92 -16.76
CA VAL A 149 10.77 -4.54 -16.29
C VAL A 149 9.42 -3.83 -16.39
N ARG A 150 9.03 -3.12 -15.34
CA ARG A 150 7.81 -2.31 -15.37
C ARG A 150 7.95 -1.17 -16.38
N ALA A 151 6.94 -0.94 -17.19
CA ALA A 151 6.96 0.09 -18.23
C ALA A 151 7.15 1.52 -17.66
N ASP A 152 6.77 1.73 -16.39
CA ASP A 152 6.86 3.00 -15.66
C ASP A 152 8.15 3.14 -14.82
N ASP A 153 9.10 2.20 -14.93
CA ASP A 153 10.40 2.27 -14.24
C ASP A 153 11.44 3.03 -15.07
N ASN A 154 11.18 4.33 -15.25
CA ASN A 154 12.07 5.28 -15.88
C ASN A 154 11.91 6.68 -15.27
N ALA A 155 12.90 7.54 -15.49
CA ALA A 155 12.96 8.87 -14.88
C ALA A 155 11.79 9.79 -15.29
N GLU A 156 11.31 9.69 -16.54
CA GLU A 156 10.21 10.52 -17.03
C GLU A 156 8.89 10.15 -16.35
N SER A 157 8.56 8.86 -16.34
CA SER A 157 7.38 8.35 -15.64
C SER A 157 7.45 8.64 -14.14
N LEU A 158 8.63 8.54 -13.52
CA LEU A 158 8.80 8.90 -12.12
C LEU A 158 8.44 10.36 -11.86
N LYS A 159 8.93 11.30 -12.70
CA LYS A 159 8.63 12.73 -12.56
C LYS A 159 7.13 13.02 -12.60
N LEU A 160 6.41 12.39 -13.52
CA LEU A 160 4.95 12.52 -13.60
C LEU A 160 4.29 11.95 -12.34
N ARG A 161 4.72 10.79 -11.88
CA ARG A 161 4.17 10.14 -10.68
C ARG A 161 4.46 10.92 -9.40
N LEU A 162 5.62 11.58 -9.29
CA LEU A 162 5.94 12.49 -8.17
C LEU A 162 5.03 13.72 -8.19
N THR A 163 4.81 14.32 -9.37
CA THR A 163 3.88 15.44 -9.51
C THR A 163 2.48 15.06 -9.05
N GLU A 164 1.95 13.91 -9.47
CA GLU A 164 0.64 13.41 -9.05
C GLU A 164 0.61 13.05 -7.54
N TYR A 165 1.69 12.50 -7.02
CA TYR A 165 1.83 12.22 -5.59
C TYR A 165 1.71 13.49 -4.76
N TYR A 166 2.50 14.52 -5.04
CA TYR A 166 2.47 15.78 -4.29
C TYR A 166 1.14 16.51 -4.42
N LYS A 167 0.53 16.45 -5.59
CA LYS A 167 -0.75 17.10 -5.86
C LYS A 167 -1.93 16.41 -5.17
N LYS A 168 -1.96 15.08 -5.14
CA LYS A 168 -3.15 14.31 -4.75
C LYS A 168 -2.97 13.51 -3.46
N THR A 169 -1.78 12.93 -3.23
CA THR A 169 -1.55 11.96 -2.17
C THR A 169 -0.86 12.57 -0.95
N ALA A 170 0.11 13.46 -1.13
CA ALA A 170 0.78 14.13 -0.01
C ALA A 170 -0.18 14.89 0.93
N PRO A 171 -1.31 15.49 0.47
CA PRO A 171 -2.30 16.07 1.37
C PRO A 171 -2.91 15.09 2.39
N LEU A 172 -2.84 13.78 2.14
CA LEU A 172 -3.28 12.75 3.08
C LEU A 172 -2.46 12.74 4.38
N LEU A 173 -1.21 13.20 4.35
CA LEU A 173 -0.38 13.31 5.55
C LEU A 173 -1.06 14.23 6.58
N GLY A 174 -1.51 15.42 6.17
CA GLY A 174 -2.25 16.32 7.05
C GLY A 174 -3.60 15.76 7.50
N TYR A 175 -4.31 15.08 6.60
CA TYR A 175 -5.58 14.44 6.90
C TYR A 175 -5.45 13.35 7.98
N PHE A 176 -4.49 12.43 7.85
CA PHE A 176 -4.29 11.36 8.82
C PHE A 176 -3.60 11.84 10.10
N HIS A 177 -2.77 12.91 10.02
CA HIS A 177 -2.25 13.58 11.20
C HIS A 177 -3.38 14.14 12.06
N ALA A 178 -4.33 14.84 11.45
CA ALA A 178 -5.50 15.39 12.16
C ALA A 178 -6.40 14.29 12.77
N LYS A 179 -6.40 13.08 12.21
CA LYS A 179 -7.07 11.91 12.78
C LYS A 179 -6.27 11.20 13.88
N GLY A 180 -5.03 11.60 14.16
CA GLY A 180 -4.19 11.03 15.19
C GLY A 180 -3.64 9.63 14.89
N VAL A 181 -3.69 9.18 13.62
CA VAL A 181 -3.26 7.83 13.20
C VAL A 181 -2.00 7.82 12.33
N LEU A 182 -1.44 9.01 12.02
CA LEU A 182 -0.22 9.13 11.21
C LEU A 182 1.02 8.94 12.06
N GLN A 183 1.92 8.12 11.58
CA GLN A 183 3.31 7.97 12.04
C GLN A 183 4.24 8.11 10.82
N SER A 184 5.48 8.56 11.04
CA SER A 184 6.49 8.69 9.99
C SER A 184 7.72 7.87 10.31
N ILE A 185 8.39 7.37 9.27
CA ILE A 185 9.65 6.63 9.37
C ILE A 185 10.60 7.14 8.29
N ASP A 186 11.84 7.40 8.66
CA ASP A 186 12.91 7.65 7.70
C ASP A 186 13.20 6.37 6.88
N ALA A 187 12.94 6.43 5.59
CA ALA A 187 13.15 5.33 4.66
C ALA A 187 14.42 5.52 3.80
N MET A 188 15.39 6.31 4.29
CA MET A 188 16.70 6.50 3.66
C MET A 188 17.73 5.45 4.09
N GLY A 189 17.49 4.77 5.22
CA GLY A 189 18.40 3.81 5.81
C GLY A 189 18.41 2.43 5.13
N GLU A 190 19.05 1.49 5.81
CA GLU A 190 19.14 0.09 5.37
C GLU A 190 17.78 -0.60 5.40
N LEU A 191 17.53 -1.46 4.41
CA LEU A 191 16.23 -2.13 4.23
C LEU A 191 15.78 -2.91 5.46
N ASP A 192 16.71 -3.57 6.16
CA ASP A 192 16.41 -4.40 7.33
C ASP A 192 16.04 -3.54 8.54
N ALA A 193 16.75 -2.45 8.77
CA ALA A 193 16.45 -1.50 9.85
C ALA A 193 15.09 -0.83 9.69
N ILE A 194 14.73 -0.47 8.44
CA ILE A 194 13.41 0.06 8.11
C ILE A 194 12.32 -0.99 8.37
N ALA A 195 12.56 -2.25 7.97
CA ALA A 195 11.62 -3.34 8.17
C ALA A 195 11.38 -3.62 9.67
N GLU A 196 12.43 -3.62 10.48
CA GLU A 196 12.33 -3.80 11.94
C GLU A 196 11.50 -2.69 12.58
N THR A 197 11.77 -1.42 12.24
CA THR A 197 11.02 -0.27 12.74
C THR A 197 9.56 -0.34 12.33
N LEU A 198 9.29 -0.66 11.06
CA LEU A 198 7.93 -0.80 10.54
C LEU A 198 7.17 -1.94 11.23
N SER A 199 7.85 -3.07 11.45
CA SER A 199 7.30 -4.21 12.16
C SER A 199 6.92 -3.87 13.61
N ALA A 200 7.75 -3.10 14.30
CA ALA A 200 7.44 -2.61 15.65
C ALA A 200 6.21 -1.70 15.65
N MET A 201 6.11 -0.75 14.71
CA MET A 201 4.95 0.14 14.58
C MET A 201 3.65 -0.63 14.32
N VAL A 202 3.69 -1.66 13.47
CA VAL A 202 2.53 -2.51 13.19
C VAL A 202 2.11 -3.30 14.43
N LYS A 203 3.08 -3.80 15.21
CA LYS A 203 2.81 -4.50 16.47
C LYS A 203 2.17 -3.58 17.51
N ASP A 204 2.66 -2.34 17.62
CA ASP A 204 2.10 -1.35 18.55
C ASP A 204 0.68 -0.93 18.15
N ALA A 205 0.37 -0.89 16.86
CA ALA A 205 -0.98 -0.63 16.35
C ALA A 205 -1.98 -1.75 16.65
N ALA A 206 -1.51 -2.96 16.98
CA ALA A 206 -2.35 -4.11 17.33
C ALA A 206 -2.93 -4.05 18.76
N ILE A 207 -2.41 -3.18 19.62
CA ILE A 207 -2.81 -3.00 21.01
C ILE A 207 -3.94 -1.97 21.11
#